data_e848588be916732d78d6ebaa807dcea2
#
_entry.id   e848588be916732d78d6ebaa807dcea2
#
_cell.length_a   1.000
_cell.length_b   1.000
_cell.length_c   1.000
_cell.angle_alpha   90.00
_cell.angle_beta   90.00
_cell.angle_gamma   90.00
#
_symmetry.space_group_name_H-M   'P 1'
#
loop_
_entity.id
_entity.type
_entity.pdbx_description
1 polymer ?
#
loop_
_entity_poly.entity_id
_entity_poly.type
_entity_poly.pdbx_seq_one_letter_code
_entity_poly.pdbx_strand_id
1 'polypeptide(L)'
;MGLGAFPGDHPLFIGMAGMHGTYTANTALYECDLLINIGARFDDRLTGNLASFAPNATIAHIDIDPVEIGKNVPTQIPIVGDAKEALKKIIGARHRETRARELVSKNSRKLGKLSIMVQQP
;
A
#
# COMPACT_ATOMS: atom_id res chain seq x y z
N MET A 1 -3.36 14.02 -3.87
CA MET A 1 -3.15 14.40 -5.26
C MET A 1 -2.97 13.21 -6.21
N GLY A 2 -2.62 12.02 -5.79
CA GLY A 2 -2.47 10.82 -6.64
C GLY A 2 -3.77 10.06 -6.98
N LEU A 3 -4.94 10.63 -6.76
CA LEU A 3 -6.21 9.93 -6.93
C LEU A 3 -6.43 9.44 -8.38
N GLY A 4 -5.91 10.16 -9.37
CA GLY A 4 -5.98 9.79 -10.78
C GLY A 4 -4.99 8.72 -11.24
N ALA A 5 -4.12 8.24 -10.35
CA ALA A 5 -3.15 7.18 -10.69
C ALA A 5 -3.79 5.78 -10.73
N PHE A 6 -4.97 5.63 -10.13
CA PHE A 6 -5.75 4.40 -10.17
C PHE A 6 -7.13 4.68 -10.78
N PRO A 7 -7.65 3.83 -11.68
CA PRO A 7 -8.95 4.05 -12.32
C PRO A 7 -10.08 4.13 -11.30
N GLY A 8 -10.83 5.26 -11.32
CA GLY A 8 -11.91 5.51 -10.36
C GLY A 8 -13.16 4.65 -10.55
N ASP A 9 -13.30 4.01 -11.70
CA ASP A 9 -14.35 3.04 -12.04
C ASP A 9 -13.99 1.59 -11.73
N HIS A 10 -12.75 1.37 -11.26
CA HIS A 10 -12.32 0.02 -10.92
C HIS A 10 -13.00 -0.49 -9.63
N PRO A 11 -13.52 -1.74 -9.59
CA PRO A 11 -14.25 -2.27 -8.44
C PRO A 11 -13.47 -2.32 -7.13
N LEU A 12 -12.13 -2.25 -7.17
CA LEU A 12 -11.27 -2.16 -6.00
C LEU A 12 -10.91 -0.72 -5.60
N PHE A 13 -11.41 0.29 -6.32
CA PHE A 13 -11.22 1.69 -5.96
C PHE A 13 -12.13 2.05 -4.79
N ILE A 14 -11.55 2.43 -3.66
CA ILE A 14 -12.30 2.76 -2.43
C ILE A 14 -12.26 4.26 -2.10
N GLY A 15 -11.66 5.06 -2.97
CA GLY A 15 -11.61 6.52 -2.83
C GLY A 15 -10.37 7.03 -2.11
N MET A 16 -10.45 8.26 -1.68
CA MET A 16 -9.39 8.97 -0.97
C MET A 16 -9.42 8.63 0.51
N ALA A 17 -8.26 8.47 1.12
CA ALA A 17 -8.09 8.30 2.55
C ALA A 17 -7.68 9.63 3.24
N GLY A 18 -7.74 9.65 4.57
CA GLY A 18 -7.34 10.78 5.40
C GLY A 18 -8.51 11.64 5.87
N MET A 19 -8.20 12.87 6.33
CA MET A 19 -9.16 13.79 6.96
C MET A 19 -10.36 14.14 6.04
N HIS A 20 -10.10 14.24 4.74
CA HIS A 20 -11.13 14.49 3.72
C HIS A 20 -11.49 13.23 2.92
N GLY A 21 -11.09 12.07 3.44
CA GLY A 21 -11.32 10.80 2.80
C GLY A 21 -12.71 10.23 3.02
N THR A 22 -13.01 9.16 2.26
CA THR A 22 -14.26 8.43 2.43
C THR A 22 -14.19 7.56 3.71
N TYR A 23 -15.35 7.31 4.31
CA TYR A 23 -15.44 6.38 5.43
C TYR A 23 -14.88 5.00 5.09
N THR A 24 -15.21 4.50 3.91
CA THR A 24 -14.75 3.19 3.41
C THR A 24 -13.22 3.13 3.31
N ALA A 25 -12.58 4.17 2.76
CA ALA A 25 -11.13 4.20 2.62
C ALA A 25 -10.43 4.26 3.99
N ASN A 26 -10.96 5.05 4.91
CA ASN A 26 -10.40 5.16 6.27
C ASN A 26 -10.59 3.86 7.07
N THR A 27 -11.75 3.21 6.95
CA THR A 27 -11.98 1.89 7.58
C THR A 27 -11.04 0.83 7.00
N ALA A 28 -10.85 0.82 5.68
CA ALA A 28 -9.94 -0.11 5.04
C ALA A 28 -8.47 0.08 5.50
N LEU A 29 -8.05 1.33 5.72
CA LEU A 29 -6.73 1.63 6.31
C LEU A 29 -6.60 1.11 7.75
N TYR A 30 -7.64 1.28 8.55
CA TYR A 30 -7.63 0.82 9.94
C TYR A 30 -7.59 -0.71 10.06
N GLU A 31 -8.29 -1.42 9.15
CA GLU A 31 -8.45 -2.88 9.19
C GLU A 31 -7.42 -3.67 8.39
N CYS A 32 -6.59 -2.99 7.57
CA CYS A 32 -5.64 -3.69 6.69
C CYS A 32 -4.52 -4.37 7.50
N ASP A 33 -4.04 -5.49 6.95
CA ASP A 33 -2.87 -6.24 7.43
C ASP A 33 -1.58 -5.87 6.68
N LEU A 34 -1.71 -5.32 5.48
CA LEU A 34 -0.61 -4.83 4.66
C LEU A 34 -1.01 -3.51 4.00
N LEU A 35 -0.22 -2.47 4.24
CA LEU A 35 -0.34 -1.17 3.61
C LEU A 35 0.86 -0.92 2.69
N ILE A 36 0.62 -0.83 1.39
CA ILE A 36 1.65 -0.46 0.42
C ILE A 36 1.47 1.01 0.07
N ASN A 37 2.36 1.85 0.56
CA ASN A 37 2.42 3.27 0.25
C ASN A 37 3.34 3.54 -0.93
N ILE A 38 2.87 4.27 -1.92
CA ILE A 38 3.61 4.57 -3.15
C ILE A 38 3.64 6.08 -3.37
N GLY A 39 4.79 6.70 -3.11
CA GLY A 39 5.03 8.12 -3.30
C GLY A 39 4.21 9.05 -2.40
N ALA A 40 3.71 8.58 -1.26
CA ALA A 40 2.97 9.39 -0.31
C ALA A 40 3.79 9.66 0.96
N ARG A 41 3.73 10.88 1.48
CA ARG A 41 4.57 11.32 2.60
C ARG A 41 4.06 10.93 3.98
N PHE A 42 2.90 10.32 4.12
CA PHE A 42 2.27 10.08 5.43
C PHE A 42 2.15 11.35 6.29
N ASP A 43 1.62 12.42 5.68
CA ASP A 43 1.39 13.65 6.42
C ASP A 43 0.22 13.53 7.42
N ASP A 44 0.09 14.51 8.30
CA ASP A 44 -0.91 14.55 9.36
C ASP A 44 -2.36 14.54 8.84
N ARG A 45 -2.59 15.07 7.64
CA ARG A 45 -3.91 15.07 7.01
C ARG A 45 -4.33 13.69 6.52
N LEU A 46 -3.36 12.83 6.22
CA LEU A 46 -3.61 11.42 5.88
C LEU A 46 -3.70 10.57 7.14
N THR A 47 -2.72 10.70 8.02
CA THR A 47 -2.55 9.78 9.15
C THR A 47 -3.46 10.12 10.33
N GLY A 48 -3.76 11.42 10.53
CA GLY A 48 -4.37 11.87 11.76
C GLY A 48 -3.54 11.45 12.97
N ASN A 49 -4.15 10.78 13.93
CA ASN A 49 -3.44 10.25 15.09
C ASN A 49 -2.61 9.03 14.69
N LEU A 50 -1.29 9.16 14.74
CA LEU A 50 -0.34 8.10 14.38
C LEU A 50 -0.53 6.80 15.17
N ALA A 51 -0.95 6.89 16.44
CA ALA A 51 -1.17 5.70 17.27
C ALA A 51 -2.33 4.82 16.79
N SER A 52 -3.26 5.38 16.03
CA SER A 52 -4.40 4.67 15.45
C SER A 52 -4.34 4.48 13.94
N PHE A 53 -3.28 4.94 13.28
CA PHE A 53 -3.10 4.80 11.85
C PHE A 53 -2.62 3.40 11.49
N ALA A 54 -3.44 2.64 10.75
CA ALA A 54 -3.12 1.29 10.28
C ALA A 54 -2.46 0.39 11.37
N PRO A 55 -3.09 0.25 12.55
CA PRO A 55 -2.41 -0.25 13.76
C PRO A 55 -1.96 -1.70 13.64
N ASN A 56 -2.56 -2.48 12.74
CA ASN A 56 -2.27 -3.90 12.53
C ASN A 56 -1.50 -4.17 11.24
N ALA A 57 -1.18 -3.13 10.46
CA ALA A 57 -0.59 -3.30 9.15
C ALA A 57 0.93 -3.44 9.18
N THR A 58 1.45 -4.34 8.36
CA THR A 58 2.83 -4.25 7.88
C THR A 58 2.90 -3.16 6.82
N ILE A 59 3.79 -2.18 6.98
CA ILE A 59 3.87 -1.03 6.08
C ILE A 59 5.05 -1.19 5.14
N ALA A 60 4.76 -1.25 3.83
CA ALA A 60 5.73 -1.10 2.75
C ALA A 60 5.66 0.31 2.19
N HIS A 61 6.77 1.03 2.19
CA HIS A 61 6.84 2.40 1.71
C HIS A 61 7.80 2.50 0.53
N ILE A 62 7.26 2.87 -0.62
CA ILE A 62 7.98 3.09 -1.87
C ILE A 62 8.05 4.59 -2.09
N ASP A 63 9.24 5.15 -2.06
CA ASP A 63 9.45 6.57 -2.35
C ASP A 63 10.78 6.76 -3.07
N ILE A 64 10.87 7.80 -3.90
CA ILE A 64 12.12 8.18 -4.56
C ILE A 64 13.04 8.93 -3.59
N ASP A 65 12.45 9.62 -2.59
CA ASP A 65 13.19 10.33 -1.56
C ASP A 65 13.40 9.43 -0.33
N PRO A 66 14.65 9.01 -0.04
CA PRO A 66 14.94 8.17 1.11
C PRO A 66 14.60 8.84 2.46
N VAL A 67 14.53 10.18 2.50
CA VAL A 67 14.23 10.94 3.74
C VAL A 67 12.78 10.81 4.14
N GLU A 68 11.87 10.60 3.21
CA GLU A 68 10.44 10.44 3.49
C GLU A 68 10.10 9.05 4.05
N ILE A 69 10.94 8.04 3.79
CA ILE A 69 10.69 6.67 4.23
C ILE A 69 10.91 6.54 5.74
N GLY A 70 9.85 6.13 6.44
CA GLY A 70 9.89 5.95 7.90
C GLY A 70 9.91 7.23 8.72
N LYS A 71 9.79 8.41 8.10
CA LYS A 71 9.84 9.71 8.75
C LYS A 71 8.69 9.93 9.73
N ASN A 72 7.47 9.69 9.31
CA ASN A 72 6.27 9.94 10.09
C ASN A 72 5.63 8.64 10.60
N VAL A 73 5.68 7.59 9.80
CA VAL A 73 5.11 6.28 10.12
C VAL A 73 6.20 5.23 10.06
N PRO A 74 6.38 4.39 11.09
CA PRO A 74 7.35 3.30 11.07
C PRO A 74 7.12 2.38 9.87
N THR A 75 8.19 2.12 9.11
CA THR A 75 8.13 1.32 7.88
C THR A 75 8.90 0.03 8.04
N GLN A 76 8.25 -1.11 7.87
CA GLN A 76 8.88 -2.42 7.95
C GLN A 76 9.56 -2.82 6.64
N ILE A 77 9.03 -2.37 5.50
CA ILE A 77 9.55 -2.71 4.17
C ILE A 77 9.86 -1.41 3.40
N PRO A 78 11.05 -0.82 3.59
CA PRO A 78 11.47 0.38 2.87
C PRO A 78 11.92 0.03 1.44
N ILE A 79 11.45 0.78 0.44
CA ILE A 79 11.85 0.65 -0.96
C ILE A 79 12.17 2.04 -1.52
N VAL A 80 13.45 2.36 -1.63
CA VAL A 80 13.92 3.62 -2.23
C VAL A 80 14.01 3.44 -3.74
N GLY A 81 13.31 4.27 -4.51
CA GLY A 81 13.38 4.25 -5.96
C GLY A 81 12.14 4.76 -6.67
N ASP A 82 12.23 4.77 -8.00
CA ASP A 82 11.12 5.13 -8.87
C ASP A 82 9.95 4.14 -8.71
N ALA A 83 8.74 4.68 -8.52
CA ALA A 83 7.54 3.89 -8.27
C ALA A 83 7.23 2.90 -9.40
N LYS A 84 7.42 3.30 -10.66
CA LYS A 84 7.17 2.45 -11.84
C LYS A 84 8.12 1.26 -11.88
N GLU A 85 9.40 1.50 -11.61
CA GLU A 85 10.41 0.44 -11.60
C GLU A 85 10.22 -0.51 -10.39
N ALA A 86 9.88 0.03 -9.23
CA ALA A 86 9.54 -0.77 -8.04
C ALA A 86 8.34 -1.68 -8.31
N LEU A 87 7.25 -1.11 -8.85
CA LEU A 87 6.04 -1.88 -9.20
C LEU A 87 6.30 -2.96 -10.23
N LYS A 88 7.09 -2.68 -11.29
CA LYS A 88 7.49 -3.70 -12.28
C LYS A 88 8.20 -4.89 -11.61
N LYS A 89 9.12 -4.60 -10.68
CA LYS A 89 9.85 -5.65 -9.95
C LYS A 89 8.93 -6.47 -9.04
N ILE A 90 8.01 -5.82 -8.33
CA ILE A 90 7.04 -6.47 -7.45
C ILE A 90 6.11 -7.39 -8.27
N ILE A 91 5.57 -6.89 -9.38
CA ILE A 91 4.71 -7.67 -10.27
C ILE A 91 5.47 -8.86 -10.85
N GLY A 92 6.69 -8.64 -11.32
CA GLY A 92 7.54 -9.71 -11.86
C GLY A 92 7.91 -10.78 -10.81
N ALA A 93 8.14 -10.39 -9.57
CA ALA A 93 8.38 -11.32 -8.47
C ALA A 93 7.13 -12.13 -8.14
N ARG A 94 5.97 -11.49 -8.07
CA ARG A 94 4.68 -12.16 -7.84
C ARG A 94 4.39 -13.22 -8.91
N HIS A 95 4.59 -12.91 -10.18
CA HIS A 95 4.39 -13.87 -11.27
C HIS A 95 5.29 -15.10 -11.13
N ARG A 96 6.55 -14.90 -10.75
CA ARG A 96 7.48 -16.02 -10.48
C ARG A 96 7.04 -16.87 -9.29
N GLU A 97 6.59 -16.23 -8.22
CA GLU A 97 6.12 -16.93 -7.01
C GLU A 97 4.81 -17.68 -7.26
N THR A 98 3.86 -17.07 -7.96
CA THR A 98 2.60 -17.73 -8.34
C THR A 98 2.87 -18.98 -9.18
N ARG A 99 3.76 -18.87 -10.18
CA ARG A 99 4.16 -20.00 -11.01
C ARG A 99 4.86 -21.10 -10.21
N ALA A 100 5.69 -20.71 -9.22
CA ALA A 100 6.31 -21.67 -8.32
C ALA A 100 5.30 -22.33 -7.37
N ARG A 101 4.33 -21.56 -6.85
CA ARG A 101 3.26 -22.06 -5.98
C ARG A 101 2.27 -22.96 -6.73
N GLU A 102 1.93 -22.67 -7.96
CA GLU A 102 1.11 -23.54 -8.82
C GLU A 102 1.81 -24.88 -9.06
N LEU A 103 3.13 -24.87 -9.15
CA LEU A 103 3.94 -26.11 -9.26
C LEU A 103 4.01 -26.89 -7.93
N VAL A 104 3.90 -26.18 -6.78
CA VAL A 104 4.04 -26.79 -5.45
C VAL A 104 2.70 -27.08 -4.78
N SER A 105 1.64 -26.28 -5.05
CA SER A 105 0.37 -26.40 -4.34
C SER A 105 -0.76 -26.93 -5.21
N LYS A 106 -0.90 -28.22 -5.25
CA LYS A 106 -2.23 -28.84 -5.28
C LYS A 106 -2.93 -28.76 -3.90
N ASN A 107 -2.33 -28.14 -2.89
CA ASN A 107 -2.92 -28.01 -1.53
C ASN A 107 -2.43 -26.76 -0.81
N SER A 108 -3.28 -25.75 -0.63
CA SER A 108 -3.45 -24.91 0.58
C SER A 108 -4.06 -23.55 0.28
N ARG A 109 -5.23 -23.29 0.86
CA ARG A 109 -5.94 -21.99 0.89
C ARG A 109 -5.51 -21.19 2.09
N LYS A 110 -5.07 -19.94 1.91
CA LYS A 110 -5.40 -18.74 2.71
C LYS A 110 -4.58 -17.55 2.21
N LEU A 111 -5.23 -16.56 1.61
CA LEU A 111 -4.66 -15.25 1.30
C LEU A 111 -5.42 -14.22 2.13
N GLY A 112 -4.69 -13.42 2.91
CA GLY A 112 -5.21 -12.25 3.61
C GLY A 112 -5.62 -11.11 2.67
N LYS A 113 -6.33 -10.12 3.20
CA LYS A 113 -6.81 -8.96 2.43
C LYS A 113 -5.64 -8.01 2.14
N LEU A 114 -5.38 -7.73 0.88
CA LEU A 114 -4.38 -6.77 0.41
C LEU A 114 -5.05 -5.42 0.13
N SER A 115 -4.58 -4.37 0.78
CA SER A 115 -4.97 -2.99 0.47
C SER A 115 -3.79 -2.23 -0.12
N ILE A 116 -3.97 -1.68 -1.33
CA ILE A 116 -2.96 -0.87 -2.01
C ILE A 116 -3.44 0.58 -2.03
N MET A 117 -2.61 1.48 -1.49
CA MET A 117 -2.85 2.91 -1.56
C MET A 117 -1.78 3.58 -2.41
N VAL A 118 -2.21 4.28 -3.45
CA VAL A 118 -1.34 5.07 -4.33
C VAL A 118 -1.67 6.54 -4.15
N GLN A 119 -0.69 7.29 -3.71
CA GLN A 119 -0.76 8.75 -3.64
C GLN A 119 0.54 9.30 -4.21
N GLN A 120 0.44 10.11 -5.25
CA GLN A 120 1.59 10.81 -5.82
C GLN A 120 1.57 12.28 -5.39
N PRO A 121 2.75 12.93 -5.34
CA PRO A 121 2.89 14.33 -4.95
C PRO A 121 2.18 15.32 -5.88
#